data_8e85720ca0c90d179142f1ecb98311e3
#
_entry.id   8e85720ca0c90d179142f1ecb98311e3
#
_cell.length_a   1.000
_cell.length_b   1.000
_cell.length_c   1.000
_cell.angle_alpha   90.00
_cell.angle_beta   90.00
_cell.angle_gamma   90.00
#
_symmetry.space_group_name_H-M   'P 1'
#
loop_
_entity.id
_entity.type
_entity.pdbx_description
1 polymer ?
#
loop_
_entity_poly.entity_id
_entity_poly.type
_entity_poly.pdbx_seq_one_letter_code
_entity_poly.pdbx_strand_id
1 'polypeptide(L)'
;MYEGAIQDLIDALGRLPGIGPKSAQRIAFHILQSDSEAALNLVEAIRTVREKVKFCTQCGNVSEEAECKICKDPRRDSSFICVVEESKDVNAIERTREFRGKYHVLGGAISPIDGIGPDQLRIRELMRSEEHTSELQ
;
A
#
# COMPACT_ATOMS: atom_id res chain seq x y z
N MET A 1 -28.23 -8.65 17.56
CA MET A 1 -27.87 -7.43 16.80
C MET A 1 -27.88 -6.25 17.74
N TYR A 2 -26.91 -5.39 17.63
CA TYR A 2 -26.84 -4.17 18.46
C TYR A 2 -27.51 -3.01 17.70
N GLU A 3 -27.67 -1.89 18.37
CA GLU A 3 -28.32 -0.72 17.80
C GLU A 3 -27.37 0.49 17.74
N GLY A 4 -27.65 1.38 16.79
CA GLY A 4 -26.98 2.67 16.71
C GLY A 4 -25.50 2.59 16.38
N ALA A 5 -24.73 3.46 17.01
CA ALA A 5 -23.32 3.67 16.68
C ALA A 5 -22.45 2.43 16.84
N ILE A 6 -22.72 1.60 17.85
CA ILE A 6 -21.93 0.39 18.04
C ILE A 6 -22.13 -0.60 16.88
N GLN A 7 -23.36 -0.76 16.43
CA GLN A 7 -23.62 -1.61 15.26
C GLN A 7 -22.97 -1.04 14.00
N ASP A 8 -23.02 0.27 13.81
CA ASP A 8 -22.39 0.93 12.68
C ASP A 8 -20.88 0.68 12.65
N LEU A 9 -20.23 0.72 13.82
CA LEU A 9 -18.81 0.44 13.93
C LEU A 9 -18.50 -1.03 13.61
N ILE A 10 -19.31 -1.96 14.15
CA ILE A 10 -19.17 -3.39 13.86
C ILE A 10 -19.29 -3.64 12.37
N ASP A 11 -20.28 -3.04 11.71
CA ASP A 11 -20.50 -3.20 10.26
C ASP A 11 -19.31 -2.65 9.46
N ALA A 12 -18.81 -1.48 9.85
CA ALA A 12 -17.66 -0.87 9.18
C ALA A 12 -16.41 -1.74 9.29
N LEU A 13 -16.12 -2.26 10.48
CA LEU A 13 -14.99 -3.14 10.71
C LEU A 13 -15.15 -4.46 9.95
N GLY A 14 -16.37 -4.98 9.87
CA GLY A 14 -16.66 -6.23 9.18
C GLY A 14 -16.48 -6.15 7.66
N ARG A 15 -16.41 -4.95 7.09
CA ARG A 15 -16.12 -4.77 5.66
C ARG A 15 -14.63 -4.84 5.35
N LEU A 16 -13.79 -4.83 6.36
CA LEU A 16 -12.34 -4.91 6.17
C LEU A 16 -11.91 -6.34 5.84
N PRO A 17 -10.94 -6.52 4.93
CA PRO A 17 -10.49 -7.86 4.57
C PRO A 17 -9.91 -8.59 5.78
N GLY A 18 -10.29 -9.85 5.91
CA GLY A 18 -9.81 -10.70 7.00
C GLY A 18 -10.53 -10.51 8.33
N ILE A 19 -11.50 -9.61 8.42
CA ILE A 19 -12.27 -9.38 9.65
C ILE A 19 -13.68 -9.96 9.47
N GLY A 20 -13.94 -11.06 10.16
CA GLY A 20 -15.26 -11.68 10.18
C GLY A 20 -16.16 -11.04 11.24
N PRO A 21 -17.45 -11.47 11.30
CA PRO A 21 -18.42 -10.87 12.22
C PRO A 21 -18.01 -10.89 13.70
N LYS A 22 -17.44 -12.00 14.16
CA LYS A 22 -16.99 -12.14 15.56
C LYS A 22 -15.81 -11.23 15.86
N SER A 23 -14.87 -11.16 14.94
CA SER A 23 -13.69 -10.29 15.09
C SER A 23 -14.09 -8.82 15.08
N ALA A 24 -15.00 -8.44 14.18
CA ALA A 24 -15.51 -7.07 14.09
C ALA A 24 -16.15 -6.65 15.42
N GLN A 25 -16.97 -7.52 15.99
CA GLN A 25 -17.61 -7.29 17.27
C GLN A 25 -16.61 -7.12 18.42
N ARG A 26 -15.61 -8.01 18.48
CA ARG A 26 -14.55 -7.94 19.48
C ARG A 26 -13.74 -6.66 19.38
N ILE A 27 -13.38 -6.26 18.16
CA ILE A 27 -12.61 -5.03 17.93
C ILE A 27 -13.44 -3.80 18.31
N ALA A 28 -14.72 -3.76 17.92
CA ALA A 28 -15.61 -2.64 18.24
C ALA A 28 -15.72 -2.43 19.75
N PHE A 29 -15.92 -3.51 20.52
CA PHE A 29 -16.01 -3.42 21.96
C PHE A 29 -14.66 -3.08 22.61
N HIS A 30 -13.57 -3.55 22.05
CA HIS A 30 -12.24 -3.14 22.48
C HIS A 30 -12.05 -1.63 22.35
N ILE A 31 -12.44 -1.08 21.20
CA ILE A 31 -12.36 0.37 20.95
C ILE A 31 -13.23 1.14 21.94
N LEU A 32 -14.46 0.66 22.17
CA LEU A 32 -15.40 1.29 23.11
C LEU A 32 -14.83 1.35 24.53
N GLN A 33 -14.18 0.28 24.96
CA GLN A 33 -13.64 0.15 26.33
C GLN A 33 -12.23 0.71 26.47
N SER A 34 -11.59 1.06 25.38
CA SER A 34 -10.23 1.59 25.41
C SER A 34 -10.22 3.05 25.87
N ASP A 35 -9.04 3.53 26.25
CA ASP A 35 -8.80 4.93 26.54
C ASP A 35 -9.20 5.81 25.34
N SER A 36 -9.87 6.92 25.64
CA SER A 36 -10.30 7.89 24.61
C SER A 36 -9.15 8.34 23.72
N GLU A 37 -7.98 8.54 24.31
CA GLU A 37 -6.78 8.96 23.56
C GLU A 37 -6.36 7.88 22.55
N ALA A 38 -6.39 6.61 22.95
CA ALA A 38 -6.06 5.50 22.07
C ALA A 38 -7.02 5.41 20.89
N ALA A 39 -8.31 5.59 21.14
CA ALA A 39 -9.33 5.57 20.09
C ALA A 39 -9.14 6.73 19.12
N LEU A 40 -8.88 7.93 19.63
CA LEU A 40 -8.63 9.11 18.79
C LEU A 40 -7.35 8.95 17.98
N ASN A 41 -6.31 8.35 18.53
CA ASN A 41 -5.06 8.10 17.82
C ASN A 41 -5.30 7.18 16.61
N LEU A 42 -6.16 6.17 16.76
CA LEU A 42 -6.51 5.30 15.64
C LEU A 42 -7.25 6.07 14.55
N VAL A 43 -8.21 6.91 14.92
CA VAL A 43 -8.95 7.75 13.97
C VAL A 43 -7.99 8.65 13.21
N GLU A 44 -7.08 9.32 13.92
CA GLU A 44 -6.11 10.23 13.30
C GLU A 44 -5.11 9.50 12.40
N ALA A 45 -4.68 8.31 12.80
CA ALA A 45 -3.78 7.50 11.97
C ALA A 45 -4.44 7.14 10.64
N ILE A 46 -5.71 6.73 10.68
CA ILE A 46 -6.46 6.40 9.47
C ILE A 46 -6.61 7.65 8.58
N ARG A 47 -6.98 8.77 9.18
CA ARG A 47 -7.14 10.04 8.45
C ARG A 47 -5.83 10.46 7.79
N THR A 48 -4.72 10.39 8.53
CA THR A 48 -3.39 10.79 8.03
C THR A 48 -2.97 9.95 6.84
N VAL A 49 -3.18 8.64 6.91
CA VAL A 49 -2.88 7.75 5.77
C VAL A 49 -3.68 8.15 4.53
N ARG A 50 -4.97 8.43 4.71
CA ARG A 50 -5.83 8.80 3.58
C ARG A 50 -5.45 10.15 2.97
N GLU A 51 -4.96 11.09 3.77
CA GLU A 51 -4.63 12.44 3.31
C GLU A 51 -3.22 12.55 2.75
N LYS A 52 -2.24 11.88 3.37
CA LYS A 52 -0.82 12.10 3.07
C LYS A 52 -0.16 11.03 2.23
N VAL A 53 -0.59 9.78 2.38
CA VAL A 53 0.06 8.68 1.65
C VAL A 53 -0.48 8.62 0.23
N LYS A 54 0.43 8.55 -0.72
CA LYS A 54 0.16 8.42 -2.14
C LYS A 54 1.13 7.41 -2.74
N PHE A 55 1.04 7.21 -4.02
CA PHE A 55 1.94 6.30 -4.72
C PHE A 55 3.01 7.10 -5.45
N CYS A 56 4.26 6.63 -5.37
CA CYS A 56 5.38 7.25 -6.06
C CYS A 56 5.07 7.36 -7.56
N THR A 57 5.24 8.56 -8.12
CA THR A 57 4.97 8.80 -9.54
C THR A 57 5.91 8.01 -10.44
N GLN A 58 7.08 7.64 -9.94
CA GLN A 58 8.08 6.92 -10.70
C GLN A 58 7.90 5.40 -10.62
N CYS A 59 7.81 4.84 -9.42
CA CYS A 59 7.81 3.38 -9.23
C CYS A 59 6.49 2.80 -8.71
N GLY A 60 5.58 3.62 -8.19
CA GLY A 60 4.31 3.15 -7.66
C GLY A 60 4.34 2.70 -6.20
N ASN A 61 5.48 2.78 -5.53
CA ASN A 61 5.59 2.45 -4.11
C ASN A 61 4.83 3.49 -3.27
N VAL A 62 4.41 3.09 -2.06
CA VAL A 62 3.76 4.04 -1.14
C VAL A 62 4.75 5.11 -0.70
N SER A 63 4.29 6.35 -0.62
CA SER A 63 5.15 7.50 -0.30
C SER A 63 4.30 8.66 0.19
N GLU A 64 4.87 9.50 1.03
CA GLU A 64 4.25 10.78 1.38
C GLU A 64 4.65 11.89 0.41
N GLU A 65 5.67 11.66 -0.40
CA GLU A 65 6.16 12.58 -1.41
C GLU A 65 5.81 12.11 -2.81
N ALA A 66 5.90 12.98 -3.79
CA ALA A 66 5.64 12.62 -5.18
C ALA A 66 6.56 11.51 -5.67
N GLU A 67 7.82 11.55 -5.25
CA GLU A 67 8.83 10.55 -5.57
C GLU A 67 9.36 9.93 -4.28
N CYS A 68 9.38 8.59 -4.19
CA CYS A 68 9.77 7.92 -2.96
C CYS A 68 11.29 8.00 -2.72
N LYS A 69 11.70 7.69 -1.49
CA LYS A 69 13.12 7.76 -1.08
C LYS A 69 14.03 6.86 -1.91
N ILE A 70 13.53 5.71 -2.33
CA ILE A 70 14.30 4.77 -3.15
C ILE A 70 14.56 5.37 -4.54
N CYS A 71 13.54 5.95 -5.17
CA CYS A 71 13.69 6.59 -6.48
C CYS A 71 14.60 7.80 -6.45
N LYS A 72 14.63 8.52 -5.33
CA LYS A 72 15.49 9.69 -5.14
C LYS A 72 16.93 9.34 -4.78
N ASP A 73 17.19 8.14 -4.34
CA ASP A 73 18.51 7.76 -3.82
C ASP A 73 19.53 7.64 -4.97
N PRO A 74 20.52 8.54 -5.04
CA PRO A 74 21.52 8.52 -6.12
C PRO A 74 22.50 7.35 -6.02
N ARG A 75 22.54 6.67 -4.90
CA ARG A 75 23.43 5.51 -4.70
C ARG A 75 22.87 4.25 -5.34
N ARG A 76 21.62 4.27 -5.78
CA ARG A 76 20.97 3.13 -6.40
C ARG A 76 21.34 3.02 -7.88
N ASP A 77 21.44 1.78 -8.36
CA ASP A 77 21.75 1.49 -9.75
C ASP A 77 20.45 1.45 -10.56
N SER A 78 20.19 2.50 -11.34
CA SER A 78 18.97 2.62 -12.12
C SER A 78 18.93 1.69 -13.34
N SER A 79 20.02 0.97 -13.63
CA SER A 79 20.04 -0.02 -14.71
C SER A 79 19.36 -1.34 -14.31
N PHE A 80 19.07 -1.53 -13.02
CA PHE A 80 18.35 -2.70 -12.52
C PHE A 80 16.99 -2.30 -11.98
N ILE A 81 15.94 -2.92 -12.49
CA ILE A 81 14.57 -2.69 -12.04
C ILE A 81 13.97 -4.02 -11.56
N CYS A 82 13.57 -4.07 -10.30
CA CYS A 82 12.88 -5.21 -9.73
C CYS A 82 11.38 -4.95 -9.80
N VAL A 83 10.67 -5.75 -10.58
CA VAL A 83 9.22 -5.62 -10.73
C VAL A 83 8.53 -6.44 -9.66
N VAL A 84 7.67 -5.81 -8.90
CA VAL A 84 6.92 -6.47 -7.82
C VAL A 84 5.43 -6.16 -7.95
N GLU A 85 4.60 -6.97 -7.29
CA GLU A 85 3.15 -6.80 -7.34
C GLU A 85 2.68 -5.66 -6.46
N GLU A 86 3.20 -5.57 -5.23
CA GLU A 86 2.74 -4.61 -4.23
C GLU A 86 3.89 -4.00 -3.45
N SER A 87 3.61 -2.86 -2.77
CA SER A 87 4.61 -2.17 -1.95
C SER A 87 5.16 -3.03 -0.82
N LYS A 88 4.38 -3.97 -0.28
CA LYS A 88 4.85 -4.88 0.77
C LYS A 88 6.02 -5.74 0.28
N ASP A 89 6.05 -6.06 -1.01
CA ASP A 89 7.14 -6.84 -1.61
C ASP A 89 8.43 -6.04 -1.65
N VAL A 90 8.35 -4.74 -1.91
CA VAL A 90 9.51 -3.83 -1.84
C VAL A 90 10.12 -3.90 -0.44
N ASN A 91 9.27 -3.76 0.59
CA ASN A 91 9.74 -3.78 1.97
C ASN A 91 10.41 -5.11 2.32
N ALA A 92 9.85 -6.23 1.87
CA ALA A 92 10.41 -7.55 2.11
C ALA A 92 11.80 -7.69 1.49
N ILE A 93 11.98 -7.22 0.26
CA ILE A 93 13.28 -7.28 -0.44
C ILE A 93 14.28 -6.33 0.20
N GLU A 94 13.86 -5.12 0.57
CA GLU A 94 14.74 -4.13 1.21
C GLU A 94 15.29 -4.61 2.55
N ARG A 95 14.56 -5.46 3.25
CA ARG A 95 15.04 -6.06 4.49
C ARG A 95 16.27 -6.93 4.31
N THR A 96 16.47 -7.49 3.12
CA THR A 96 17.65 -8.32 2.83
C THR A 96 18.90 -7.47 2.67
N ARG A 97 18.74 -6.18 2.32
CA ARG A 97 19.83 -5.23 2.06
C ARG A 97 20.78 -5.64 0.94
N GLU A 98 20.37 -6.58 0.10
CA GLU A 98 21.19 -7.08 -1.00
C GLU A 98 20.92 -6.40 -2.33
N PHE A 99 19.66 -5.95 -2.56
CA PHE A 99 19.29 -5.30 -3.81
C PHE A 99 19.61 -3.81 -3.77
N ARG A 100 20.31 -3.31 -4.79
CA ARG A 100 20.74 -1.91 -4.90
C ARG A 100 20.15 -1.17 -6.09
N GLY A 101 19.21 -1.78 -6.78
CA GLY A 101 18.54 -1.19 -7.92
C GLY A 101 17.29 -0.42 -7.54
N LYS A 102 16.47 -0.20 -8.54
CA LYS A 102 15.17 0.46 -8.40
C LYS A 102 14.05 -0.56 -8.47
N TYR A 103 12.85 -0.14 -8.17
CA TYR A 103 11.67 -1.00 -8.17
C TYR A 103 10.63 -0.50 -9.14
N HIS A 104 9.73 -1.39 -9.51
CA HIS A 104 8.48 -1.01 -10.17
C HIS A 104 7.35 -1.81 -9.54
N VAL A 105 6.37 -1.12 -8.98
CA VAL A 105 5.22 -1.71 -8.30
C VAL A 105 4.03 -1.69 -9.26
N LEU A 106 3.55 -2.88 -9.60
CA LEU A 106 2.44 -3.03 -10.55
C LEU A 106 1.09 -2.66 -9.95
N GLY A 107 0.91 -2.88 -8.65
CA GLY A 107 -0.34 -2.66 -7.96
C GLY A 107 -1.22 -3.89 -7.88
N GLY A 108 -0.67 -5.05 -8.20
CA GLY A 108 -1.36 -6.33 -8.16
C GLY A 108 -0.85 -7.28 -9.24
N ALA A 109 -1.49 -8.43 -9.37
CA ALA A 109 -1.20 -9.41 -10.40
C ALA A 109 -2.34 -9.42 -11.42
N ILE A 110 -2.04 -9.80 -12.66
CA ILE A 110 -3.06 -9.98 -13.69
C ILE A 110 -3.95 -11.14 -13.27
N SER A 111 -5.26 -10.89 -13.16
CA SER A 111 -6.24 -11.89 -12.78
C SER A 111 -7.53 -11.67 -13.57
N PRO A 112 -7.75 -12.43 -14.67
CA PRO A 112 -8.97 -12.31 -15.45
C PRO A 112 -10.24 -12.62 -14.65
N ILE A 113 -10.13 -13.52 -13.68
CA ILE A 113 -11.27 -13.91 -12.83
C ILE A 113 -11.73 -12.73 -11.97
N ASP A 114 -10.80 -11.95 -11.45
CA ASP A 114 -11.09 -10.79 -10.62
C ASP A 114 -11.24 -9.50 -11.44
N GLY A 115 -11.15 -9.59 -12.76
CA GLY A 115 -11.27 -8.43 -13.64
C GLY A 115 -10.03 -7.55 -13.64
N ILE A 116 -8.89 -8.07 -13.18
CA ILE A 116 -7.64 -7.31 -13.15
C ILE A 116 -6.84 -7.61 -14.41
N GLY A 117 -6.77 -6.65 -15.29
CA GLY A 117 -5.99 -6.74 -16.52
C GLY A 117 -4.82 -5.76 -16.50
N PRO A 118 -4.04 -5.72 -17.60
CA PRO A 118 -2.88 -4.82 -17.70
C PRO A 118 -3.21 -3.35 -17.47
N ASP A 119 -4.42 -2.91 -17.80
CA ASP A 119 -4.83 -1.51 -17.66
C ASP A 119 -5.03 -1.09 -16.20
N GLN A 120 -5.34 -2.02 -15.29
CA GLN A 120 -5.44 -1.75 -13.86
C GLN A 120 -4.09 -1.80 -13.15
N LEU A 121 -3.04 -2.22 -13.85
CA LEU A 121 -1.69 -2.32 -13.33
C LEU A 121 -0.79 -1.28 -13.98
N ARG A 122 0.35 -1.02 -13.38
CA ARG A 122 1.29 0.01 -13.84
C ARG A 122 2.25 -0.51 -14.91
N ILE A 123 1.72 -1.24 -15.89
CA ILE A 123 2.56 -1.85 -16.95
C ILE A 123 3.08 -0.80 -17.94
N ARG A 124 2.28 0.21 -18.28
CA ARG A 124 2.72 1.30 -19.15
C ARG A 124 3.87 2.08 -18.52
N GLU A 125 3.76 2.33 -17.23
CA GLU A 125 4.80 3.02 -16.47
C GLU A 125 6.08 2.21 -16.40
N LEU A 126 5.97 0.88 -16.32
CA LEU A 126 7.11 -0.02 -16.36
C LEU A 126 7.83 0.07 -17.71
N MET A 127 7.08 0.05 -18.80
CA MET A 127 7.65 0.16 -20.15
C MET A 127 8.41 1.47 -20.32
N ARG A 128 7.86 2.55 -19.78
CA ARG A 128 8.52 3.86 -19.78
C ARG A 128 9.82 3.83 -18.99
N SER A 129 9.83 3.19 -17.83
CA SER A 129 11.03 3.04 -17.01
C SER A 129 12.12 2.25 -17.72
N GLU A 130 11.76 1.20 -18.44
CA GLU A 130 12.69 0.40 -19.24
C GLU A 130 13.30 1.22 -20.38
N GLU A 131 12.50 2.05 -21.04
CA GLU A 131 12.98 2.95 -22.08
C GLU A 131 14.03 3.91 -21.54
N HIS A 132 13.77 4.52 -20.39
CA HIS A 132 14.74 5.41 -19.74
C HIS A 132 16.02 4.67 -19.35
N THR A 133 15.90 3.46 -18.85
CA THR A 133 17.05 2.63 -18.49
C THR A 133 17.89 2.31 -19.73
N SER A 134 17.23 1.98 -20.84
CA SER A 134 17.89 1.71 -22.12
C SER A 134 18.63 2.92 -22.67
N GLU A 135 18.05 4.10 -22.55
CA GLU A 135 18.65 5.35 -23.01
C GLU A 135 19.92 5.71 -22.23
N LEU A 136 19.98 5.31 -20.97
CA LEU A 136 21.14 5.59 -20.12
C LEU A 136 22.31 4.62 -20.35
N GLN A 137 22.09 3.57 -21.08
CA GLN A 137 23.14 2.61 -21.48
C GLN A 137 23.85 3.04 -22.75
#